data_52a704b56203f27f42dca880267f29ae
#
_entry.id   52a704b56203f27f42dca880267f29ae
#
_cell.length_a   1.000
_cell.length_b   1.000
_cell.length_c   1.000
_cell.angle_alpha   90.00
_cell.angle_beta   90.00
_cell.angle_gamma   90.00
#
_symmetry.space_group_name_H-M   'P 1'
#
loop_
_entity.id
_entity.type
_entity.pdbx_description
1 polymer ?
#
loop_
_entity_poly.entity_id
_entity_poly.type
_entity_poly.pdbx_seq_one_letter_code
_entity_poly.pdbx_strand_id
1 'polypeptide(L)'
;MGGEEEGQEWMEAYRYQLAFMTYALALAQYHKTPAYGELYQKTIDSLVQKMTRRDVWAFWAESSKGGKKLNPALKEKGPGWIDPVADKNIMYSGHILHMVELYQMLYRDRKYDKPGSLVFTWEWLKEPLNRFEYDSNKLAGVIHKQFEDNSWHTIECEVNAIFAQCNQHPVLGLMLYDHNHGTNLSSVRDIVGKIFLDKKFLNPDTHNFMYFYMLQQDKVIPASSPSADGWTGAFMHAWDPKLIEENYPYQAKQHVKWQPDGTASVPDKTWSSIGAPHFALLAKEVGDERTARGILAWMEKNWTPIWADGMFRYPRNDQKKITPLITNLAAVAELNVKNGIWALHNEPWQESHFAQPFISNVEYPKAVVKQAYYDKSKDLLLVTLVPGAKAAGNTAFMVNQLDGTKIYSVRKDGKLIGYVKKGAVRSNKGMKGLEMMADGGLKISTNLNKPQSFLVQAED
;
A
#
# COMPACT_ATOMS: atom_id res chain seq x y z
N MET A 1 16.04 -5.74 26.34
CA MET A 1 14.64 -5.34 26.48
C MET A 1 14.04 -5.22 25.10
N GLY A 2 13.21 -6.15 24.69
CA GLY A 2 12.39 -6.04 23.48
C GLY A 2 11.04 -5.44 23.83
N GLY A 3 11.01 -4.44 24.74
CA GLY A 3 9.80 -3.74 25.09
C GLY A 3 9.32 -2.89 23.94
N GLU A 4 8.04 -2.66 23.84
CA GLU A 4 7.44 -1.69 22.92
C GLU A 4 8.01 -0.32 23.28
N GLU A 5 8.71 0.30 22.36
CA GLU A 5 9.11 1.69 22.46
C GLU A 5 7.87 2.57 22.21
N GLU A 6 7.92 3.82 22.62
CA GLU A 6 6.85 4.78 22.31
C GLU A 6 6.60 4.81 20.78
N GLY A 7 5.35 4.57 20.35
CA GLY A 7 4.95 4.43 18.95
C GLY A 7 5.08 3.01 18.38
N GLN A 8 5.43 2.01 19.20
CA GLN A 8 5.45 0.59 18.84
C GLN A 8 4.28 -0.20 19.46
N GLU A 9 3.40 0.47 20.17
CA GLU A 9 2.17 -0.13 20.65
C GLU A 9 1.37 -0.69 19.47
N TRP A 10 0.67 -1.73 19.72
CA TRP A 10 0.12 -2.68 18.76
C TRP A 10 -0.39 -2.08 17.43
N MET A 11 -1.35 -1.15 17.49
CA MET A 11 -1.93 -0.52 16.29
C MET A 11 -1.21 0.76 15.85
N GLU A 12 -0.27 1.26 16.62
CA GLU A 12 0.58 2.40 16.26
C GLU A 12 1.95 1.99 15.75
N ALA A 13 2.25 0.68 15.75
CA ALA A 13 3.54 0.16 15.40
C ALA A 13 4.06 0.67 14.06
N TYR A 14 5.33 1.01 14.00
CA TYR A 14 5.99 1.55 12.82
C TYR A 14 5.85 0.64 11.60
N ARG A 15 5.86 -0.68 11.78
CA ARG A 15 5.64 -1.65 10.70
C ARG A 15 4.34 -1.40 9.92
N TYR A 16 3.24 -1.11 10.60
CA TYR A 16 1.97 -0.81 9.96
C TYR A 16 1.99 0.55 9.26
N GLN A 17 2.57 1.57 9.91
CA GLN A 17 2.68 2.89 9.31
C GLN A 17 3.47 2.84 8.00
N LEU A 18 4.61 2.13 7.96
CA LEU A 18 5.45 1.98 6.79
C LEU A 18 4.76 1.17 5.68
N ALA A 19 4.09 0.07 6.05
CA ALA A 19 3.39 -0.79 5.09
C ALA A 19 2.19 -0.08 4.45
N PHE A 20 1.29 0.50 5.23
CA PHE A 20 0.12 1.20 4.69
C PHE A 20 0.48 2.47 3.92
N MET A 21 1.57 3.15 4.27
CA MET A 21 2.11 4.23 3.43
C MET A 21 2.57 3.69 2.07
N THR A 22 3.24 2.55 2.03
CA THR A 22 3.63 1.88 0.78
C THR A 22 2.41 1.53 -0.07
N TYR A 23 1.37 0.96 0.52
CA TYR A 23 0.14 0.61 -0.21
C TYR A 23 -0.57 1.84 -0.77
N ALA A 24 -0.65 2.93 0.00
CA ALA A 24 -1.19 4.19 -0.48
C ALA A 24 -0.41 4.75 -1.68
N LEU A 25 0.93 4.72 -1.62
CA LEU A 25 1.78 5.17 -2.71
C LEU A 25 1.65 4.27 -3.95
N ALA A 26 1.58 2.95 -3.77
CA ALA A 26 1.38 2.00 -4.86
C ALA A 26 0.05 2.23 -5.58
N LEU A 27 -1.05 2.38 -4.83
CA LEU A 27 -2.37 2.69 -5.39
C LEU A 27 -2.40 4.06 -6.10
N ALA A 28 -1.75 5.09 -5.51
CA ALA A 28 -1.65 6.40 -6.13
C ALA A 28 -0.92 6.34 -7.47
N GLN A 29 0.23 5.69 -7.51
CA GLN A 29 1.00 5.54 -8.73
C GLN A 29 0.26 4.71 -9.76
N TYR A 30 -0.26 3.55 -9.38
CA TYR A 30 -0.93 2.64 -10.30
C TYR A 30 -2.20 3.25 -10.91
N HIS A 31 -3.05 3.92 -10.11
CA HIS A 31 -4.36 4.41 -10.58
C HIS A 31 -4.40 5.89 -10.99
N LYS A 32 -3.52 6.74 -10.44
CA LYS A 32 -3.61 8.20 -10.65
C LYS A 32 -2.46 8.75 -11.49
N THR A 33 -1.27 8.20 -11.35
CA THR A 33 -0.06 8.72 -11.97
C THR A 33 0.85 7.65 -12.58
N PRO A 34 0.30 6.69 -13.39
CA PRO A 34 1.09 5.57 -13.91
C PRO A 34 2.27 5.99 -14.79
N ALA A 35 2.23 7.18 -15.40
CA ALA A 35 3.34 7.74 -16.17
C ALA A 35 4.31 8.60 -15.33
N TYR A 36 4.33 8.43 -13.98
CA TYR A 36 5.27 9.13 -13.09
C TYR A 36 5.72 8.21 -11.96
N GLY A 37 6.97 7.79 -11.95
CA GLY A 37 7.49 6.79 -10.99
C GLY A 37 8.56 7.29 -10.04
N GLU A 38 9.35 8.30 -10.41
CA GLU A 38 10.60 8.68 -9.73
C GLU A 38 10.46 8.92 -8.22
N LEU A 39 9.49 9.74 -7.80
CA LEU A 39 9.28 10.06 -6.39
C LEU A 39 8.75 8.86 -5.61
N TYR A 40 7.84 8.09 -6.23
CA TYR A 40 7.27 6.89 -5.63
C TYR A 40 8.32 5.82 -5.42
N GLN A 41 9.13 5.54 -6.44
CA GLN A 41 10.22 4.55 -6.37
C GLN A 41 11.17 4.84 -5.20
N LYS A 42 11.68 6.08 -5.13
CA LYS A 42 12.59 6.51 -4.07
C LYS A 42 11.94 6.41 -2.68
N THR A 43 10.65 6.76 -2.59
CA THR A 43 9.95 6.75 -1.30
C THR A 43 9.64 5.32 -0.85
N ILE A 44 9.10 4.47 -1.71
CA ILE A 44 8.80 3.06 -1.39
C ILE A 44 10.09 2.32 -1.03
N ASP A 45 11.17 2.54 -1.78
CA ASP A 45 12.48 2.00 -1.43
C ASP A 45 12.91 2.37 0.00
N SER A 46 12.80 3.65 0.33
CA SER A 46 13.13 4.14 1.68
C SER A 46 12.24 3.50 2.76
N LEU A 47 10.95 3.26 2.47
CA LEU A 47 10.03 2.60 3.39
C LEU A 47 10.40 1.13 3.61
N VAL A 48 10.75 0.39 2.54
CA VAL A 48 11.25 -0.99 2.64
C VAL A 48 12.52 -1.05 3.47
N GLN A 49 13.49 -0.16 3.21
CA GLN A 49 14.72 -0.10 4.00
C GLN A 49 14.47 0.26 5.46
N LYS A 50 13.49 1.09 5.77
CA LYS A 50 13.10 1.39 7.15
C LYS A 50 12.49 0.18 7.87
N MET A 51 11.84 -0.74 7.16
CA MET A 51 11.34 -1.97 7.78
C MET A 51 12.47 -2.81 8.40
N THR A 52 13.69 -2.78 7.84
CA THR A 52 14.82 -3.55 8.38
C THR A 52 15.47 -2.95 9.64
N ARG A 53 15.05 -1.75 10.05
CA ARG A 53 15.58 -1.09 11.23
C ARG A 53 15.15 -1.80 12.50
N ARG A 54 16.05 -1.93 13.46
CA ARG A 54 15.82 -2.62 14.73
C ARG A 54 14.59 -2.07 15.47
N ASP A 55 14.40 -0.77 15.51
CA ASP A 55 13.28 -0.11 16.18
C ASP A 55 11.90 -0.46 15.57
N VAL A 56 11.87 -1.07 14.39
CA VAL A 56 10.63 -1.52 13.73
C VAL A 56 10.29 -2.98 14.04
N TRP A 57 11.29 -3.85 14.23
CA TRP A 57 11.09 -5.29 14.36
C TRP A 57 11.52 -5.89 15.72
N ALA A 58 12.22 -5.13 16.55
CA ALA A 58 12.77 -5.64 17.83
C ALA A 58 11.70 -6.13 18.82
N PHE A 59 10.43 -5.68 18.68
CA PHE A 59 9.30 -6.19 19.47
C PHE A 59 9.21 -7.73 19.41
N TRP A 60 9.68 -8.34 18.30
CA TRP A 60 9.58 -9.77 18.07
C TRP A 60 10.38 -10.58 19.11
N ALA A 61 11.49 -10.08 19.58
CA ALA A 61 12.29 -10.74 20.64
C ALA A 61 11.47 -11.06 21.91
N GLU A 62 10.47 -10.23 22.24
CA GLU A 62 9.51 -10.51 23.32
C GLU A 62 8.28 -11.26 22.83
N SER A 63 7.70 -10.88 21.69
CA SER A 63 6.46 -11.50 21.19
C SER A 63 6.66 -12.98 20.84
N SER A 64 7.84 -13.37 20.38
CA SER A 64 8.18 -14.77 20.09
C SER A 64 8.19 -15.69 21.30
N LYS A 65 8.29 -15.14 22.51
CA LYS A 65 8.19 -15.92 23.76
C LYS A 65 6.78 -16.37 24.10
N GLY A 66 5.77 -15.82 23.41
CA GLY A 66 4.36 -16.07 23.71
C GLY A 66 3.86 -15.34 24.95
N GLY A 67 2.55 -15.37 25.18
CA GLY A 67 1.93 -14.71 26.32
C GLY A 67 0.54 -15.26 26.67
N LYS A 68 0.16 -15.16 27.94
CA LYS A 68 -1.11 -15.67 28.46
C LYS A 68 -2.35 -15.03 27.82
N LYS A 69 -2.23 -13.82 27.29
CA LYS A 69 -3.34 -13.14 26.60
C LYS A 69 -3.80 -13.90 25.35
N LEU A 70 -2.85 -14.48 24.62
CA LEU A 70 -3.09 -15.23 23.38
C LEU A 70 -3.01 -16.75 23.60
N ASN A 71 -2.49 -17.20 24.74
CA ASN A 71 -2.45 -18.59 25.15
C ASN A 71 -2.73 -18.71 26.65
N PRO A 72 -4.01 -18.79 27.07
CA PRO A 72 -4.37 -18.87 28.49
C PRO A 72 -3.78 -20.08 29.21
N ALA A 73 -3.47 -21.16 28.51
CA ALA A 73 -2.88 -22.37 29.06
C ALA A 73 -1.36 -22.28 29.23
N LEU A 74 -0.73 -21.20 28.79
CA LEU A 74 0.72 -21.03 28.88
C LEU A 74 1.15 -20.94 30.36
N LYS A 75 1.99 -21.87 30.80
CA LYS A 75 2.54 -21.88 32.17
C LYS A 75 3.64 -20.86 32.29
N GLU A 76 4.63 -20.92 31.39
CA GLU A 76 5.80 -20.04 31.36
C GLU A 76 6.08 -19.59 29.94
N LYS A 77 6.64 -18.40 29.77
CA LYS A 77 7.08 -17.91 28.47
C LYS A 77 8.16 -18.82 27.89
N GLY A 78 8.11 -19.06 26.58
CA GLY A 78 9.16 -19.80 25.87
C GLY A 78 10.49 -19.04 25.81
N PRO A 79 11.54 -19.67 25.26
CA PRO A 79 12.84 -19.03 25.08
C PRO A 79 12.78 -17.86 24.08
N GLY A 80 11.83 -17.91 23.14
CA GLY A 80 11.74 -16.98 22.04
C GLY A 80 12.87 -17.12 21.02
N TRP A 81 12.81 -16.30 19.97
CA TRP A 81 13.89 -16.16 18.98
C TRP A 81 13.90 -14.73 18.43
N ILE A 82 15.07 -14.29 17.95
CA ILE A 82 15.29 -12.90 17.58
C ILE A 82 14.98 -12.66 16.09
N ASP A 83 15.30 -13.63 15.20
CA ASP A 83 15.09 -13.47 13.76
C ASP A 83 13.62 -13.18 13.44
N PRO A 84 13.28 -11.98 12.87
CA PRO A 84 11.90 -11.57 12.70
C PRO A 84 11.18 -12.25 11.54
N VAL A 85 11.89 -13.07 10.74
CA VAL A 85 11.36 -13.67 9.50
C VAL A 85 11.36 -15.20 9.56
N ALA A 86 12.23 -15.80 10.35
CA ALA A 86 12.50 -17.25 10.32
C ALA A 86 11.26 -18.13 10.58
N ASP A 87 10.37 -17.72 11.45
CA ASP A 87 9.15 -18.45 11.82
C ASP A 87 8.10 -17.48 12.38
N LYS A 88 6.80 -17.70 12.07
CA LYS A 88 5.68 -16.87 12.52
C LYS A 88 5.83 -15.38 12.16
N ASN A 89 5.30 -14.49 13.00
CA ASN A 89 5.43 -13.03 12.84
C ASN A 89 4.91 -12.52 11.47
N ILE A 90 3.88 -13.16 10.95
CA ILE A 90 3.42 -12.89 9.59
C ILE A 90 2.90 -11.47 9.37
N MET A 91 2.48 -10.80 10.44
CA MET A 91 2.13 -9.37 10.41
C MET A 91 3.33 -8.46 10.12
N TYR A 92 4.57 -8.99 10.20
CA TYR A 92 5.78 -8.28 9.86
C TYR A 92 6.40 -8.80 8.55
N SER A 93 6.72 -10.11 8.50
CA SER A 93 7.34 -10.73 7.34
C SER A 93 6.46 -10.68 6.08
N GLY A 94 5.15 -10.85 6.24
CA GLY A 94 4.18 -10.74 5.17
C GLY A 94 4.08 -9.32 4.60
N HIS A 95 4.12 -8.29 5.45
CA HIS A 95 4.15 -6.90 4.98
C HIS A 95 5.45 -6.59 4.22
N ILE A 96 6.61 -7.04 4.69
CA ILE A 96 7.88 -6.83 3.97
C ILE A 96 7.83 -7.48 2.59
N LEU A 97 7.40 -8.73 2.48
CA LEU A 97 7.25 -9.40 1.18
C LEU A 97 6.35 -8.60 0.25
N HIS A 98 5.18 -8.22 0.73
CA HIS A 98 4.22 -7.45 -0.07
C HIS A 98 4.81 -6.11 -0.55
N MET A 99 5.50 -5.37 0.32
CA MET A 99 6.15 -4.09 -0.02
C MET A 99 7.28 -4.28 -1.05
N VAL A 100 8.10 -5.30 -0.90
CA VAL A 100 9.21 -5.63 -1.82
C VAL A 100 8.67 -6.00 -3.19
N GLU A 101 7.64 -6.83 -3.25
CA GLU A 101 7.10 -7.30 -4.51
C GLU A 101 6.29 -6.20 -5.24
N LEU A 102 5.62 -5.32 -4.51
CA LEU A 102 5.06 -4.09 -5.09
C LEU A 102 6.15 -3.20 -5.71
N TYR A 103 7.27 -3.01 -5.01
CA TYR A 103 8.39 -2.25 -5.55
C TYR A 103 8.93 -2.88 -6.84
N GLN A 104 9.17 -4.19 -6.86
CA GLN A 104 9.69 -4.88 -8.03
C GLN A 104 8.73 -4.82 -9.23
N MET A 105 7.42 -4.99 -8.98
CA MET A 105 6.38 -4.92 -10.00
C MET A 105 6.26 -3.50 -10.60
N LEU A 106 6.27 -2.46 -9.75
CA LEU A 106 6.08 -1.08 -10.19
C LEU A 106 7.31 -0.48 -10.92
N TYR A 107 8.52 -0.97 -10.64
CA TYR A 107 9.75 -0.36 -11.19
C TYR A 107 10.63 -1.30 -11.98
N ARG A 108 10.32 -2.61 -12.02
CA ARG A 108 11.18 -3.64 -12.64
C ARG A 108 12.62 -3.62 -12.11
N ASP A 109 12.82 -3.10 -10.92
CA ASP A 109 14.11 -3.05 -10.25
C ASP A 109 14.25 -4.26 -9.33
N ARG A 110 15.11 -5.19 -9.76
CA ARG A 110 15.38 -6.47 -9.09
C ARG A 110 16.44 -6.38 -7.99
N LYS A 111 16.63 -5.22 -7.41
CA LYS A 111 17.66 -5.04 -6.39
C LYS A 111 17.42 -5.89 -5.13
N TYR A 112 16.17 -6.19 -4.82
CA TYR A 112 15.80 -7.03 -3.68
C TYR A 112 15.96 -8.53 -3.91
N ASP A 113 16.25 -8.98 -5.14
CA ASP A 113 16.62 -10.36 -5.44
C ASP A 113 18.10 -10.63 -5.12
N LYS A 114 18.89 -9.60 -4.89
CA LYS A 114 20.32 -9.75 -4.55
C LYS A 114 20.46 -10.30 -3.14
N PRO A 115 21.29 -11.35 -2.93
CA PRO A 115 21.55 -11.89 -1.61
C PRO A 115 21.96 -10.80 -0.61
N GLY A 116 21.34 -10.81 0.56
CA GLY A 116 21.60 -9.83 1.61
C GLY A 116 21.07 -8.41 1.33
N SER A 117 20.10 -8.25 0.42
CA SER A 117 19.46 -6.96 0.17
C SER A 117 18.56 -6.48 1.32
N LEU A 118 18.09 -7.39 2.16
CA LEU A 118 17.33 -7.15 3.38
C LEU A 118 18.13 -7.66 4.58
N VAL A 119 18.64 -6.76 5.41
CA VAL A 119 19.51 -7.11 6.53
C VAL A 119 18.90 -6.65 7.85
N PHE A 120 18.67 -7.60 8.74
CA PHE A 120 18.18 -7.37 10.09
C PHE A 120 19.33 -7.54 11.07
N THR A 121 19.66 -6.49 11.82
CA THR A 121 20.76 -6.50 12.75
C THR A 121 20.24 -6.30 14.17
N TRP A 122 20.56 -7.26 15.05
CA TRP A 122 20.35 -7.16 16.48
C TRP A 122 21.67 -6.92 17.16
N GLU A 123 21.81 -5.73 17.71
CA GLU A 123 22.95 -5.34 18.52
C GLU A 123 22.43 -4.77 19.85
N TRP A 124 22.87 -5.33 20.95
CA TRP A 124 22.53 -4.89 22.29
C TRP A 124 23.76 -4.94 23.18
N LEU A 125 23.83 -4.03 24.18
CA LEU A 125 24.90 -3.90 25.12
C LEU A 125 25.50 -5.23 25.52
N LYS A 126 26.48 -5.83 25.46
CA LYS A 126 27.03 -7.11 25.89
C LYS A 126 26.48 -8.38 25.20
N GLU A 127 25.53 -8.29 24.30
CA GLU A 127 25.09 -9.43 23.50
C GLU A 127 25.90 -9.50 22.19
N PRO A 128 26.16 -10.69 21.66
CA PRO A 128 26.81 -10.82 20.36
C PRO A 128 25.91 -10.22 19.27
N LEU A 129 26.53 -9.61 18.28
CA LEU A 129 25.87 -9.12 17.10
C LEU A 129 25.23 -10.30 16.35
N ASN A 130 23.91 -10.30 16.25
CA ASN A 130 23.17 -11.19 15.37
C ASN A 130 22.80 -10.44 14.09
N ARG A 131 23.02 -11.09 12.95
CA ARG A 131 22.76 -10.55 11.62
C ARG A 131 22.00 -11.59 10.80
N PHE A 132 20.79 -11.22 10.39
CA PHE A 132 19.91 -12.07 9.58
C PHE A 132 19.83 -11.47 8.17
N GLU A 133 20.24 -12.23 7.16
CA GLU A 133 20.25 -11.79 5.78
C GLU A 133 19.19 -12.50 4.98
N TYR A 134 18.41 -11.69 4.30
CA TYR A 134 17.36 -12.12 3.38
C TYR A 134 17.48 -11.37 2.05
N ASP A 135 16.77 -11.87 1.09
CA ASP A 135 16.43 -11.27 -0.18
C ASP A 135 14.99 -11.66 -0.49
N SER A 136 14.45 -11.16 -1.59
CA SER A 136 13.07 -11.46 -2.02
C SER A 136 12.82 -12.96 -2.13
N ASN A 137 13.75 -13.71 -2.76
CA ASN A 137 13.58 -15.14 -2.99
C ASN A 137 13.57 -15.95 -1.68
N LYS A 138 14.52 -15.66 -0.78
CA LYS A 138 14.57 -16.32 0.53
C LYS A 138 13.35 -15.97 1.39
N LEU A 139 12.90 -14.72 1.35
CA LEU A 139 11.73 -14.26 2.09
C LEU A 139 10.45 -14.95 1.60
N ALA A 140 10.21 -14.99 0.29
CA ALA A 140 9.07 -15.68 -0.31
C ALA A 140 9.12 -17.18 -0.01
N GLY A 141 10.29 -17.82 -0.12
CA GLY A 141 10.46 -19.24 0.18
C GLY A 141 10.17 -19.60 1.64
N VAL A 142 10.63 -18.78 2.60
CA VAL A 142 10.35 -18.99 4.04
C VAL A 142 8.85 -18.86 4.32
N ILE A 143 8.20 -17.84 3.77
CA ILE A 143 6.75 -17.63 3.97
C ILE A 143 5.93 -18.74 3.31
N HIS A 144 6.24 -19.10 2.07
CA HIS A 144 5.57 -20.20 1.38
C HIS A 144 5.69 -21.52 2.17
N LYS A 145 6.90 -21.85 2.63
CA LYS A 145 7.14 -23.05 3.43
C LYS A 145 6.33 -23.05 4.74
N GLN A 146 6.17 -21.92 5.39
CA GLN A 146 5.34 -21.83 6.61
C GLN A 146 3.85 -22.09 6.29
N PHE A 147 3.34 -21.66 5.14
CA PHE A 147 1.99 -22.03 4.70
C PHE A 147 1.84 -23.54 4.46
N GLU A 148 2.86 -24.19 3.89
CA GLU A 148 2.82 -25.65 3.62
C GLU A 148 2.97 -26.48 4.89
N ASP A 149 3.92 -26.13 5.76
CA ASP A 149 4.26 -26.89 6.97
C ASP A 149 3.19 -26.75 8.07
N ASN A 150 2.48 -25.64 8.11
CA ASN A 150 1.46 -25.42 9.11
C ASN A 150 0.20 -26.25 8.81
N SER A 151 -0.22 -27.10 9.75
CA SER A 151 -1.41 -27.94 9.62
C SER A 151 -2.71 -27.17 9.32
N TRP A 152 -2.71 -25.86 9.58
CA TRP A 152 -3.81 -24.92 9.30
C TRP A 152 -3.63 -24.13 8.01
N HIS A 153 -2.52 -24.32 7.30
CA HIS A 153 -2.17 -23.55 6.10
C HIS A 153 -2.38 -22.04 6.25
N THR A 154 -2.18 -21.53 7.46
CA THR A 154 -2.17 -20.11 7.82
C THR A 154 -1.01 -19.88 8.78
N ILE A 155 -0.54 -18.66 8.90
CA ILE A 155 0.67 -18.37 9.68
C ILE A 155 0.31 -17.51 10.89
N GLU A 156 0.92 -17.85 12.03
CA GLU A 156 0.74 -17.10 13.28
C GLU A 156 1.34 -15.70 13.19
N CYS A 157 0.60 -14.73 13.71
CA CYS A 157 1.14 -13.38 13.95
C CYS A 157 2.02 -13.38 15.20
N GLU A 158 1.41 -13.73 16.29
CA GLU A 158 2.06 -14.02 17.57
C GLU A 158 1.90 -15.50 17.88
N VAL A 159 2.79 -16.02 18.72
CA VAL A 159 2.76 -17.44 19.12
C VAL A 159 1.37 -17.84 19.62
N ASN A 160 0.81 -18.88 19.03
CA ASN A 160 -0.53 -19.41 19.28
C ASN A 160 -1.70 -18.58 18.71
N ALA A 161 -1.45 -17.52 17.95
CA ALA A 161 -2.52 -16.67 17.44
C ALA A 161 -2.43 -16.42 15.92
N ILE A 162 -3.49 -16.81 15.21
CA ILE A 162 -3.67 -16.54 13.79
C ILE A 162 -4.72 -15.45 13.63
N PHE A 163 -4.38 -14.41 12.88
CA PHE A 163 -5.28 -13.31 12.53
C PHE A 163 -5.61 -13.35 11.04
N ALA A 164 -6.89 -13.22 10.70
CA ALA A 164 -7.35 -13.25 9.33
C ALA A 164 -6.69 -12.16 8.47
N GLN A 165 -6.68 -10.93 8.97
CA GLN A 165 -6.11 -9.77 8.29
C GLN A 165 -4.60 -9.88 8.06
N CYS A 166 -3.85 -10.49 8.98
CA CYS A 166 -2.40 -10.61 8.84
C CYS A 166 -2.01 -11.57 7.72
N ASN A 167 -2.83 -12.59 7.47
CA ASN A 167 -2.59 -13.60 6.43
C ASN A 167 -2.93 -13.12 5.01
N GLN A 168 -3.51 -11.91 4.84
CA GLN A 168 -3.78 -11.35 3.52
C GLN A 168 -2.49 -10.89 2.82
N HIS A 169 -1.64 -10.17 3.54
CA HIS A 169 -0.46 -9.55 2.97
C HIS A 169 0.58 -10.54 2.42
N PRO A 170 0.89 -11.66 3.09
CA PRO A 170 1.79 -12.66 2.51
C PRO A 170 1.21 -13.31 1.26
N VAL A 171 -0.11 -13.58 1.20
CA VAL A 171 -0.76 -14.10 -0.02
C VAL A 171 -0.59 -13.11 -1.17
N LEU A 172 -0.86 -11.83 -0.96
CA LEU A 172 -0.69 -10.79 -1.97
C LEU A 172 0.78 -10.60 -2.36
N GLY A 173 1.69 -10.69 -1.41
CA GLY A 173 3.13 -10.69 -1.67
C GLY A 173 3.56 -11.85 -2.57
N LEU A 174 3.06 -13.08 -2.30
CA LEU A 174 3.32 -14.25 -3.14
C LEU A 174 2.69 -14.13 -4.54
N MET A 175 1.49 -13.53 -4.68
CA MET A 175 0.89 -13.27 -5.99
C MET A 175 1.77 -12.36 -6.86
N LEU A 176 2.29 -11.28 -6.28
CA LEU A 176 3.21 -10.39 -6.99
C LEU A 176 4.58 -11.04 -7.22
N TYR A 177 5.07 -11.86 -6.29
CA TYR A 177 6.28 -12.64 -6.46
C TYR A 177 6.15 -13.58 -7.66
N ASP A 178 5.05 -14.30 -7.79
CA ASP A 178 4.78 -15.18 -8.92
C ASP A 178 4.78 -14.40 -10.24
N HIS A 179 4.13 -13.23 -10.27
CA HIS A 179 4.18 -12.36 -11.43
C HIS A 179 5.62 -11.92 -11.76
N ASN A 180 6.34 -11.49 -10.74
CA ASN A 180 7.69 -10.98 -10.90
C ASN A 180 8.69 -12.05 -11.31
N HIS A 181 8.55 -13.31 -10.88
CA HIS A 181 9.53 -14.38 -11.04
C HIS A 181 9.05 -15.57 -11.89
N GLY A 182 7.79 -15.58 -12.32
CA GLY A 182 7.22 -16.68 -13.12
C GLY A 182 7.05 -17.99 -12.34
N THR A 183 6.74 -17.89 -11.05
CA THR A 183 6.51 -19.03 -10.15
C THR A 183 5.02 -19.26 -9.89
N ASN A 184 4.66 -20.15 -8.95
CA ASN A 184 3.28 -20.42 -8.53
C ASN A 184 3.17 -20.61 -7.00
N LEU A 185 3.93 -19.84 -6.22
CA LEU A 185 3.92 -19.97 -4.76
C LEU A 185 2.60 -19.48 -4.15
N SER A 186 1.89 -18.57 -4.81
CA SER A 186 0.60 -18.05 -4.36
C SER A 186 -0.56 -19.06 -4.47
N SER A 187 -0.34 -20.26 -5.03
CA SER A 187 -1.33 -21.35 -5.04
C SER A 187 -1.77 -21.77 -3.63
N VAL A 188 -1.01 -21.44 -2.60
CA VAL A 188 -1.40 -21.60 -1.18
C VAL A 188 -2.74 -20.93 -0.85
N ARG A 189 -3.14 -19.88 -1.59
CA ARG A 189 -4.41 -19.16 -1.40
C ARG A 189 -5.64 -20.05 -1.49
N ASP A 190 -5.61 -21.09 -2.33
CA ASP A 190 -6.73 -22.01 -2.51
C ASP A 190 -7.00 -22.82 -1.23
N ILE A 191 -5.91 -23.23 -0.54
CA ILE A 191 -5.99 -23.94 0.73
C ILE A 191 -6.34 -22.97 1.86
N VAL A 192 -5.74 -21.77 1.87
CA VAL A 192 -6.04 -20.72 2.85
C VAL A 192 -7.52 -20.35 2.80
N GLY A 193 -8.08 -20.11 1.61
CA GLY A 193 -9.50 -19.80 1.43
C GLY A 193 -10.41 -20.91 1.98
N LYS A 194 -10.08 -22.17 1.72
CA LYS A 194 -10.82 -23.30 2.27
C LYS A 194 -10.78 -23.34 3.80
N ILE A 195 -9.63 -23.10 4.42
CA ILE A 195 -9.50 -23.03 5.89
C ILE A 195 -10.34 -21.91 6.48
N PHE A 196 -10.41 -20.76 5.83
CA PHE A 196 -11.26 -19.65 6.28
C PHE A 196 -12.73 -20.05 6.42
N LEU A 197 -13.23 -20.90 5.52
CA LEU A 197 -14.59 -21.43 5.57
C LEU A 197 -14.73 -22.59 6.56
N ASP A 198 -13.89 -23.61 6.45
CA ASP A 198 -13.95 -24.83 7.26
C ASP A 198 -13.78 -24.55 8.75
N LYS A 199 -12.92 -23.59 9.13
CA LYS A 199 -12.66 -23.17 10.49
C LYS A 199 -13.52 -22.00 10.97
N LYS A 200 -14.43 -21.51 10.13
CA LYS A 200 -15.30 -20.37 10.44
C LYS A 200 -14.52 -19.10 10.81
N PHE A 201 -13.39 -18.86 10.13
CA PHE A 201 -12.67 -17.59 10.24
C PHE A 201 -13.51 -16.44 9.70
N LEU A 202 -14.36 -16.72 8.72
CA LEU A 202 -15.55 -15.95 8.39
C LEU A 202 -16.75 -16.68 8.98
N ASN A 203 -17.46 -16.05 9.90
CA ASN A 203 -18.63 -16.65 10.55
C ASN A 203 -19.83 -16.62 9.59
N PRO A 204 -20.42 -17.77 9.22
CA PRO A 204 -21.51 -17.83 8.24
C PRO A 204 -22.83 -17.20 8.74
N ASP A 205 -23.04 -17.10 10.04
CA ASP A 205 -24.26 -16.57 10.63
C ASP A 205 -24.24 -15.04 10.79
N THR A 206 -23.05 -14.49 11.11
CA THR A 206 -22.86 -13.05 11.34
C THR A 206 -22.18 -12.33 10.19
N HIS A 207 -21.60 -13.05 9.24
CA HIS A 207 -20.81 -12.54 8.11
C HIS A 207 -19.56 -11.74 8.54
N ASN A 208 -19.12 -11.87 9.80
CA ASN A 208 -17.93 -11.17 10.30
C ASN A 208 -16.71 -12.09 10.30
N PHE A 209 -15.56 -11.52 10.01
CA PHE A 209 -14.29 -12.19 10.22
C PHE A 209 -13.97 -12.32 11.70
N MET A 210 -13.25 -13.37 12.07
CA MET A 210 -12.80 -13.61 13.43
C MET A 210 -11.87 -12.51 13.93
N TYR A 211 -11.78 -12.37 15.26
CA TYR A 211 -10.73 -11.56 15.85
C TYR A 211 -9.37 -12.25 15.71
N PHE A 212 -9.25 -13.47 16.22
CA PHE A 212 -8.12 -14.36 16.01
C PHE A 212 -8.50 -15.81 16.34
N TYR A 213 -7.64 -16.74 15.92
CA TYR A 213 -7.75 -18.16 16.23
C TYR A 213 -6.61 -18.60 17.13
N MET A 214 -6.93 -19.29 18.24
CA MET A 214 -5.98 -19.89 19.16
C MET A 214 -5.71 -21.34 18.79
N LEU A 215 -4.50 -21.64 18.29
CA LEU A 215 -4.17 -22.96 17.75
C LEU A 215 -4.24 -24.08 18.81
N GLN A 216 -3.56 -23.91 19.94
CA GLN A 216 -3.49 -24.94 20.99
C GLN A 216 -4.85 -25.22 21.64
N GLN A 217 -5.76 -24.27 21.61
CA GLN A 217 -7.10 -24.41 22.12
C GLN A 217 -8.13 -24.82 21.08
N ASP A 218 -7.75 -24.90 19.81
CA ASP A 218 -8.65 -25.08 18.66
C ASP A 218 -9.88 -24.18 18.76
N LYS A 219 -9.64 -22.87 18.97
CA LYS A 219 -10.72 -21.95 19.32
C LYS A 219 -10.67 -20.67 18.49
N VAL A 220 -11.73 -20.44 17.74
CA VAL A 220 -12.00 -19.14 17.08
C VAL A 220 -12.51 -18.16 18.14
N ILE A 221 -11.90 -16.98 18.18
CA ILE A 221 -12.40 -15.84 18.96
C ILE A 221 -13.20 -14.96 17.99
N PRO A 222 -14.53 -14.88 18.17
CA PRO A 222 -15.37 -14.13 17.26
C PRO A 222 -15.12 -12.62 17.40
N ALA A 223 -15.36 -11.90 16.31
CA ALA A 223 -15.41 -10.46 16.31
C ALA A 223 -16.73 -9.95 15.71
N SER A 224 -17.06 -8.72 16.04
CA SER A 224 -18.00 -7.87 15.31
C SER A 224 -17.31 -6.51 15.22
N SER A 225 -16.32 -6.45 14.33
CA SER A 225 -15.38 -5.33 14.25
C SER A 225 -15.24 -4.87 12.82
N PRO A 226 -15.65 -3.63 12.53
CA PRO A 226 -15.48 -3.06 11.20
C PRO A 226 -14.02 -2.97 10.74
N SER A 227 -13.06 -2.94 11.68
CA SER A 227 -11.64 -3.00 11.30
C SER A 227 -11.21 -4.40 10.88
N ALA A 228 -11.67 -5.46 11.55
CA ALA A 228 -11.37 -6.83 11.14
C ALA A 228 -11.98 -7.14 9.76
N ASP A 229 -13.26 -6.80 9.58
CA ASP A 229 -13.97 -7.01 8.32
C ASP A 229 -13.41 -6.13 7.19
N GLY A 230 -13.17 -4.85 7.46
CA GLY A 230 -12.66 -3.90 6.49
C GLY A 230 -11.24 -4.23 6.03
N TRP A 231 -10.34 -4.54 6.96
CA TRP A 231 -8.96 -4.89 6.63
C TRP A 231 -8.90 -6.22 5.87
N THR A 232 -9.47 -7.28 6.46
CA THR A 232 -9.46 -8.61 5.81
C THR A 232 -10.14 -8.56 4.46
N GLY A 233 -11.36 -8.00 4.39
CA GLY A 233 -12.16 -7.97 3.19
C GLY A 233 -11.51 -7.18 2.06
N ALA A 234 -10.96 -6.00 2.33
CA ALA A 234 -10.36 -5.17 1.30
C ALA A 234 -9.17 -5.85 0.59
N PHE A 235 -8.33 -6.54 1.35
CA PHE A 235 -7.15 -7.22 0.78
C PHE A 235 -7.48 -8.64 0.27
N MET A 236 -8.40 -9.36 0.93
CA MET A 236 -8.85 -10.67 0.48
C MET A 236 -9.61 -10.59 -0.86
N HIS A 237 -10.30 -9.48 -1.13
CA HIS A 237 -10.99 -9.24 -2.40
C HIS A 237 -10.08 -9.43 -3.62
N ALA A 238 -8.77 -9.21 -3.49
CA ALA A 238 -7.83 -9.42 -4.58
C ALA A 238 -7.71 -10.89 -5.02
N TRP A 239 -8.01 -11.87 -4.14
CA TRP A 239 -7.86 -13.28 -4.46
C TRP A 239 -9.13 -14.13 -4.20
N ASP A 240 -10.10 -13.61 -3.47
CA ASP A 240 -11.44 -14.21 -3.34
C ASP A 240 -12.54 -13.13 -3.39
N PRO A 241 -12.71 -12.45 -4.54
CA PRO A 241 -13.68 -11.36 -4.68
C PRO A 241 -15.11 -11.82 -4.42
N LYS A 242 -15.47 -13.04 -4.85
CA LYS A 242 -16.82 -13.58 -4.68
C LYS A 242 -17.21 -13.67 -3.20
N LEU A 243 -16.35 -14.25 -2.37
CA LEU A 243 -16.60 -14.38 -0.93
C LEU A 243 -16.81 -13.01 -0.29
N ILE A 244 -16.01 -12.02 -0.66
CA ILE A 244 -16.11 -10.68 -0.10
C ILE A 244 -17.37 -9.96 -0.55
N GLU A 245 -17.69 -9.99 -1.84
CA GLU A 245 -18.89 -9.35 -2.40
C GLU A 245 -20.19 -9.96 -1.84
N GLU A 246 -20.24 -11.26 -1.57
CA GLU A 246 -21.37 -11.94 -0.96
C GLU A 246 -21.60 -11.53 0.51
N ASN A 247 -20.54 -11.24 1.26
CA ASN A 247 -20.62 -10.93 2.70
C ASN A 247 -20.67 -9.42 3.01
N TYR A 248 -20.10 -8.58 2.16
CA TYR A 248 -20.06 -7.12 2.34
C TYR A 248 -21.40 -6.47 2.66
N PRO A 249 -22.53 -6.78 1.99
CA PRO A 249 -23.83 -6.12 2.28
C PRO A 249 -24.30 -6.32 3.72
N TYR A 250 -24.03 -7.49 4.31
CA TYR A 250 -24.39 -7.80 5.69
C TYR A 250 -23.48 -7.02 6.66
N GLN A 251 -22.19 -6.96 6.39
CA GLN A 251 -21.20 -6.20 7.16
C GLN A 251 -21.49 -4.70 7.11
N ALA A 252 -21.80 -4.15 5.93
CA ALA A 252 -22.18 -2.74 5.77
C ALA A 252 -23.43 -2.38 6.54
N LYS A 253 -24.48 -3.21 6.48
CA LYS A 253 -25.72 -3.02 7.27
C LYS A 253 -25.45 -3.03 8.77
N GLN A 254 -24.52 -3.84 9.23
CA GLN A 254 -24.18 -3.99 10.64
C GLN A 254 -23.35 -2.79 11.15
N HIS A 255 -22.33 -2.40 10.41
CA HIS A 255 -21.29 -1.48 10.87
C HIS A 255 -21.56 -0.01 10.54
N VAL A 256 -22.18 0.28 9.39
CA VAL A 256 -22.35 1.65 8.89
C VAL A 256 -23.57 2.31 9.52
N LYS A 257 -23.38 3.48 10.12
CA LYS A 257 -24.44 4.29 10.76
C LYS A 257 -24.53 5.64 10.05
N TRP A 258 -25.51 5.75 9.14
CA TRP A 258 -25.77 6.97 8.40
C TRP A 258 -26.25 8.10 9.31
N GLN A 259 -25.74 9.30 9.07
CA GLN A 259 -26.13 10.54 9.76
C GLN A 259 -27.11 11.34 8.90
N PRO A 260 -27.92 12.24 9.50
CA PRO A 260 -28.85 13.08 8.74
C PRO A 260 -28.20 13.99 7.69
N ASP A 261 -26.91 14.32 7.87
CA ASP A 261 -26.13 15.17 6.96
C ASP A 261 -25.50 14.38 5.79
N GLY A 262 -25.82 13.10 5.67
CA GLY A 262 -25.28 12.23 4.60
C GLY A 262 -23.89 11.66 4.89
N THR A 263 -23.27 11.97 6.03
CA THR A 263 -22.04 11.30 6.47
C THR A 263 -22.37 9.94 7.11
N ALA A 264 -21.36 9.08 7.28
CA ALA A 264 -21.54 7.76 7.87
C ALA A 264 -20.49 7.44 8.91
N SER A 265 -20.89 7.21 10.15
CA SER A 265 -19.99 6.72 11.21
C SER A 265 -19.86 5.21 11.18
N VAL A 266 -18.70 4.73 11.61
CA VAL A 266 -18.38 3.30 11.74
C VAL A 266 -17.83 3.06 13.15
N PRO A 267 -18.71 2.87 14.15
CA PRO A 267 -18.28 2.63 15.53
C PRO A 267 -17.56 1.30 15.65
N ASP A 268 -16.34 1.31 16.15
CA ASP A 268 -15.56 0.11 16.45
C ASP A 268 -15.25 0.05 17.95
N LYS A 269 -15.78 -0.97 18.61
CA LYS A 269 -15.55 -1.21 20.04
C LYS A 269 -14.23 -1.90 20.33
N THR A 270 -13.67 -2.58 19.32
CA THR A 270 -12.46 -3.39 19.44
C THR A 270 -11.20 -2.54 19.24
N TRP A 271 -11.13 -1.81 18.10
CA TRP A 271 -9.94 -1.04 17.70
C TRP A 271 -10.24 0.43 17.42
N SER A 272 -11.38 0.91 17.88
CA SER A 272 -11.76 2.34 17.88
C SER A 272 -11.66 3.02 16.50
N SER A 273 -10.66 3.89 16.33
CA SER A 273 -10.59 4.77 15.16
C SER A 273 -10.16 4.07 13.86
N ILE A 274 -9.48 2.92 13.91
CA ILE A 274 -9.03 2.26 12.67
C ILE A 274 -10.15 1.54 11.91
N GLY A 275 -11.29 1.30 12.55
CA GLY A 275 -12.45 0.67 11.89
C GLY A 275 -12.99 1.50 10.72
N ALA A 276 -13.10 2.81 10.89
CA ALA A 276 -13.65 3.69 9.87
C ALA A 276 -12.82 3.69 8.56
N PRO A 277 -11.49 3.95 8.56
CA PRO A 277 -10.73 3.93 7.32
C PRO A 277 -10.60 2.54 6.69
N HIS A 278 -10.51 1.46 7.48
CA HIS A 278 -10.49 0.11 6.92
C HIS A 278 -11.82 -0.23 6.23
N PHE A 279 -12.95 0.13 6.85
CA PHE A 279 -14.25 -0.15 6.24
C PHE A 279 -14.53 0.75 5.03
N ALA A 280 -14.02 1.99 5.03
CA ALA A 280 -14.05 2.85 3.85
C ALA A 280 -13.22 2.25 2.69
N LEU A 281 -12.07 1.66 3.00
CA LEU A 281 -11.24 0.95 2.02
C LEU A 281 -11.98 -0.23 1.39
N LEU A 282 -12.61 -1.08 2.21
CA LEU A 282 -13.42 -2.20 1.72
C LEU A 282 -14.58 -1.71 0.85
N ALA A 283 -15.30 -0.68 1.30
CA ALA A 283 -16.39 -0.10 0.53
C ALA A 283 -15.93 0.41 -0.85
N LYS A 284 -14.76 1.08 -0.91
CA LYS A 284 -14.14 1.48 -2.19
C LYS A 284 -13.83 0.28 -3.06
N GLU A 285 -13.19 -0.74 -2.49
CA GLU A 285 -12.75 -1.93 -3.20
C GLU A 285 -13.91 -2.66 -3.88
N VAL A 286 -15.03 -2.85 -3.17
CA VAL A 286 -16.23 -3.49 -3.75
C VAL A 286 -17.10 -2.54 -4.59
N GLY A 287 -16.75 -1.24 -4.67
CA GLY A 287 -17.43 -0.24 -5.49
C GLY A 287 -18.62 0.46 -4.82
N ASP A 288 -18.77 0.37 -3.51
CA ASP A 288 -19.76 1.16 -2.75
C ASP A 288 -19.20 2.57 -2.43
N GLU A 289 -19.11 3.37 -3.48
CA GLU A 289 -18.61 4.75 -3.42
C GLU A 289 -19.40 5.64 -2.45
N ARG A 290 -20.70 5.39 -2.29
CA ARG A 290 -21.54 6.15 -1.37
C ARG A 290 -21.11 5.95 0.07
N THR A 291 -20.97 4.69 0.47
CA THR A 291 -20.55 4.33 1.82
C THR A 291 -19.13 4.83 2.09
N ALA A 292 -18.20 4.60 1.18
CA ALA A 292 -16.82 5.05 1.33
C ALA A 292 -16.73 6.57 1.54
N ARG A 293 -17.37 7.37 0.66
CA ARG A 293 -17.41 8.83 0.78
C ARG A 293 -18.09 9.30 2.05
N GLY A 294 -19.19 8.65 2.44
CA GLY A 294 -19.88 8.97 3.68
C GLY A 294 -18.98 8.80 4.91
N ILE A 295 -18.19 7.72 4.94
CA ILE A 295 -17.25 7.45 6.05
C ILE A 295 -16.11 8.45 6.07
N LEU A 296 -15.44 8.68 4.93
CA LEU A 296 -14.33 9.62 4.84
C LEU A 296 -14.77 11.05 5.20
N ALA A 297 -15.93 11.50 4.73
CA ALA A 297 -16.49 12.80 5.10
C ALA A 297 -16.82 12.88 6.61
N TRP A 298 -17.30 11.78 7.21
CA TRP A 298 -17.51 11.72 8.66
C TRP A 298 -16.19 11.85 9.43
N MET A 299 -15.14 11.17 8.97
CA MET A 299 -13.80 11.26 9.57
C MET A 299 -13.26 12.70 9.50
N GLU A 300 -13.33 13.35 8.34
CA GLU A 300 -12.89 14.76 8.19
C GLU A 300 -13.64 15.69 9.13
N LYS A 301 -14.97 15.56 9.22
CA LYS A 301 -15.80 16.39 10.09
C LYS A 301 -15.52 16.20 11.57
N ASN A 302 -15.31 14.96 12.01
CA ASN A 302 -15.24 14.63 13.43
C ASN A 302 -13.82 14.50 13.99
N TRP A 303 -12.83 14.26 13.14
CA TRP A 303 -11.44 14.09 13.56
C TRP A 303 -10.55 15.28 13.21
N THR A 304 -11.10 16.28 12.57
CA THR A 304 -10.49 17.60 12.32
C THR A 304 -9.06 17.47 11.80
N PRO A 305 -8.87 16.99 10.57
CA PRO A 305 -7.55 16.90 9.97
C PRO A 305 -6.94 18.29 9.82
N ILE A 306 -5.61 18.35 9.76
CA ILE A 306 -4.88 19.61 9.56
C ILE A 306 -4.07 19.54 8.28
N TRP A 307 -4.06 20.67 7.58
CA TRP A 307 -3.12 20.97 6.51
C TRP A 307 -2.07 21.92 7.05
N ALA A 308 -0.83 21.44 7.16
CA ALA A 308 0.30 22.25 7.57
C ALA A 308 1.52 21.85 6.74
N ASP A 309 2.28 22.83 6.29
CA ASP A 309 3.52 22.64 5.51
C ASP A 309 3.33 21.75 4.27
N GLY A 310 2.14 21.78 3.66
CA GLY A 310 1.77 20.96 2.51
C GLY A 310 1.48 19.50 2.83
N MET A 311 1.34 19.18 4.10
CA MET A 311 1.00 17.83 4.55
C MET A 311 -0.42 17.80 5.13
N PHE A 312 -1.19 16.80 4.68
CA PHE A 312 -2.47 16.44 5.29
C PHE A 312 -2.24 15.37 6.35
N ARG A 313 -2.81 15.53 7.53
CA ARG A 313 -2.75 14.52 8.59
C ARG A 313 -3.90 14.62 9.57
N TYR A 314 -4.29 13.49 10.14
CA TYR A 314 -5.11 13.44 11.35
C TYR A 314 -4.18 13.56 12.56
N PRO A 315 -4.34 14.59 13.40
CA PRO A 315 -3.50 14.76 14.59
C PRO A 315 -3.80 13.66 15.61
N ARG A 316 -2.76 13.21 16.34
CA ARG A 316 -2.95 12.30 17.45
C ARG A 316 -3.97 12.85 18.45
N ASN A 317 -4.90 12.03 18.86
CA ASN A 317 -5.91 12.38 19.85
C ASN A 317 -6.27 11.14 20.69
N ASP A 318 -5.73 11.06 21.90
CA ASP A 318 -5.88 9.88 22.77
C ASP A 318 -7.32 9.67 23.23
N GLN A 319 -8.12 10.73 23.40
CA GLN A 319 -9.53 10.62 23.77
C GLN A 319 -10.36 9.97 22.65
N LYS A 320 -10.04 10.28 21.41
CA LYS A 320 -10.68 9.71 20.21
C LYS A 320 -9.91 8.50 19.67
N LYS A 321 -8.81 8.10 20.32
CA LYS A 321 -7.90 7.03 19.87
C LYS A 321 -7.43 7.19 18.42
N ILE A 322 -7.18 8.43 18.02
CA ILE A 322 -6.62 8.76 16.69
C ILE A 322 -5.11 8.67 16.79
N THR A 323 -4.52 7.83 15.96
CA THR A 323 -3.09 7.54 15.92
C THR A 323 -2.50 7.99 14.57
N PRO A 324 -1.17 8.11 14.44
CA PRO A 324 -0.53 8.42 13.14
C PRO A 324 -0.90 7.46 12.01
N LEU A 325 -1.18 6.19 12.32
CA LEU A 325 -1.61 5.17 11.36
C LEU A 325 -2.90 5.57 10.61
N ILE A 326 -3.80 6.30 11.25
CA ILE A 326 -5.08 6.71 10.66
C ILE A 326 -4.88 7.52 9.37
N THR A 327 -3.86 8.38 9.31
CA THR A 327 -3.54 9.16 8.11
C THR A 327 -3.21 8.25 6.92
N ASN A 328 -2.42 7.20 7.16
CA ASN A 328 -2.04 6.26 6.11
C ASN A 328 -3.22 5.39 5.67
N LEU A 329 -4.03 4.93 6.62
CA LEU A 329 -5.24 4.16 6.31
C LEU A 329 -6.27 4.97 5.52
N ALA A 330 -6.49 6.23 5.92
CA ALA A 330 -7.35 7.15 5.19
C ALA A 330 -6.82 7.41 3.77
N ALA A 331 -5.50 7.54 3.62
CA ALA A 331 -4.87 7.70 2.30
C ALA A 331 -5.07 6.47 1.42
N VAL A 332 -4.93 5.25 1.95
CA VAL A 332 -5.21 4.02 1.20
C VAL A 332 -6.67 3.99 0.74
N ALA A 333 -7.62 4.30 1.63
CA ALA A 333 -9.04 4.33 1.31
C ALA A 333 -9.39 5.41 0.26
N GLU A 334 -8.81 6.62 0.38
CA GLU A 334 -9.07 7.72 -0.56
C GLU A 334 -8.50 7.47 -1.95
N LEU A 335 -7.29 6.87 -2.02
CA LEU A 335 -6.58 6.62 -3.27
C LEU A 335 -7.07 5.37 -3.99
N ASN A 336 -7.73 4.46 -3.28
CA ASN A 336 -8.31 3.27 -3.88
C ASN A 336 -9.49 3.60 -4.81
N VAL A 337 -9.83 2.66 -5.66
CA VAL A 337 -10.98 2.69 -6.58
C VAL A 337 -11.70 1.34 -6.53
N LYS A 338 -12.84 1.21 -7.19
CA LYS A 338 -13.47 -0.11 -7.35
C LYS A 338 -12.47 -1.09 -7.97
N ASN A 339 -12.33 -2.27 -7.36
CA ASN A 339 -11.37 -3.31 -7.75
C ASN A 339 -9.92 -2.80 -7.79
N GLY A 340 -9.57 -1.78 -7.00
CA GLY A 340 -8.26 -1.14 -7.13
C GLY A 340 -7.13 -1.99 -6.56
N ILE A 341 -7.32 -2.61 -5.40
CA ILE A 341 -6.37 -3.59 -4.85
C ILE A 341 -6.38 -4.84 -5.73
N TRP A 342 -7.56 -5.28 -6.18
CA TRP A 342 -7.67 -6.41 -7.10
C TRP A 342 -6.85 -6.18 -8.38
N ALA A 343 -7.01 -5.05 -9.05
CA ALA A 343 -6.28 -4.73 -10.27
C ALA A 343 -4.77 -4.66 -10.06
N LEU A 344 -4.33 -4.05 -8.95
CA LEU A 344 -2.91 -3.94 -8.60
C LEU A 344 -2.21 -5.32 -8.50
N HIS A 345 -2.95 -6.38 -8.14
CA HIS A 345 -2.40 -7.73 -7.94
C HIS A 345 -2.72 -8.70 -9.08
N ASN A 346 -3.81 -8.49 -9.83
CA ASN A 346 -4.25 -9.39 -10.90
C ASN A 346 -3.98 -8.83 -12.31
N GLU A 347 -3.77 -7.51 -12.43
CA GLU A 347 -3.40 -6.81 -13.67
C GLU A 347 -2.06 -6.08 -13.51
N PRO A 348 -0.99 -6.73 -12.99
CA PRO A 348 0.29 -6.09 -12.77
C PRO A 348 0.87 -5.57 -14.08
N TRP A 349 1.65 -4.50 -14.01
CA TRP A 349 2.21 -3.86 -15.20
C TRP A 349 3.09 -4.81 -16.01
N GLN A 350 2.80 -4.85 -17.31
CA GLN A 350 3.53 -5.65 -18.29
C GLN A 350 4.70 -4.85 -18.89
N GLU A 351 5.60 -5.53 -19.60
CA GLU A 351 6.73 -4.95 -20.31
C GLU A 351 6.36 -3.71 -21.12
N SER A 352 5.21 -3.76 -21.80
CA SER A 352 4.73 -2.68 -22.65
C SER A 352 4.43 -1.38 -21.88
N HIS A 353 4.19 -1.44 -20.56
CA HIS A 353 4.00 -0.25 -19.74
C HIS A 353 5.30 0.56 -19.63
N PHE A 354 6.42 -0.13 -19.44
CA PHE A 354 7.73 0.51 -19.25
C PHE A 354 8.35 1.07 -20.54
N ALA A 355 7.74 0.79 -21.68
CA ALA A 355 8.12 1.36 -22.98
C ALA A 355 7.26 2.59 -23.35
N GLN A 356 6.34 3.02 -22.51
CA GLN A 356 5.44 4.14 -22.76
C GLN A 356 6.08 5.48 -22.38
N PRO A 357 5.64 6.60 -23.01
CA PRO A 357 5.99 7.94 -22.55
C PRO A 357 5.66 8.18 -21.08
N PHE A 358 6.60 8.78 -20.36
CA PHE A 358 6.47 9.08 -18.93
C PHE A 358 7.15 10.40 -18.58
N ILE A 359 6.86 10.92 -17.38
CA ILE A 359 7.48 12.14 -16.87
C ILE A 359 8.48 11.86 -15.77
N SER A 360 9.53 12.70 -15.71
CA SER A 360 10.54 12.69 -14.66
C SER A 360 11.03 14.10 -14.33
N ASN A 361 11.96 14.21 -13.37
CA ASN A 361 12.59 15.47 -12.96
C ASN A 361 11.56 16.53 -12.52
N VAL A 362 10.47 16.12 -11.86
CA VAL A 362 9.51 17.05 -11.28
C VAL A 362 10.06 17.62 -9.98
N GLU A 363 10.13 18.92 -9.86
CA GLU A 363 10.68 19.63 -8.69
C GLU A 363 9.72 19.54 -7.47
N TYR A 364 9.63 18.37 -6.85
CA TYR A 364 8.88 18.20 -5.59
C TYR A 364 9.64 18.84 -4.41
N PRO A 365 8.98 19.52 -3.45
CA PRO A 365 7.55 19.75 -3.31
C PRO A 365 7.02 21.04 -3.96
N LYS A 366 7.78 21.72 -4.81
CA LYS A 366 7.36 22.94 -5.50
C LYS A 366 6.23 22.67 -6.50
N ALA A 367 6.33 21.56 -7.25
CA ALA A 367 5.29 21.05 -8.11
C ALA A 367 4.87 19.65 -7.64
N VAL A 368 3.57 19.40 -7.63
CA VAL A 368 2.98 18.09 -7.29
C VAL A 368 2.26 17.54 -8.52
N VAL A 369 2.54 16.29 -8.87
CA VAL A 369 1.87 15.59 -9.96
C VAL A 369 0.51 15.12 -9.45
N LYS A 370 -0.56 15.71 -9.94
CA LYS A 370 -1.93 15.29 -9.65
C LYS A 370 -2.39 14.16 -10.57
N GLN A 371 -1.91 14.18 -11.82
CA GLN A 371 -2.22 13.19 -12.83
C GLN A 371 -1.04 13.06 -13.80
N ALA A 372 -0.70 11.84 -14.15
CA ALA A 372 0.23 11.52 -15.23
C ALA A 372 -0.21 10.17 -15.83
N TYR A 373 -0.75 10.21 -17.02
CA TYR A 373 -1.37 9.05 -17.68
C TYR A 373 -1.07 9.05 -19.17
N TYR A 374 -0.69 7.89 -19.70
CA TYR A 374 -0.53 7.68 -21.14
C TYR A 374 -1.66 6.84 -21.70
N ASP A 375 -2.41 7.40 -22.66
CA ASP A 375 -3.44 6.71 -23.44
C ASP A 375 -2.81 6.16 -24.71
N LYS A 376 -2.54 4.85 -24.71
CA LYS A 376 -1.94 4.16 -25.84
C LYS A 376 -2.81 4.21 -27.12
N SER A 377 -4.14 4.24 -26.97
CA SER A 377 -5.06 4.27 -28.11
C SER A 377 -5.05 5.59 -28.88
N LYS A 378 -4.64 6.66 -28.21
CA LYS A 378 -4.56 8.02 -28.75
C LYS A 378 -3.14 8.53 -28.88
N ASP A 379 -2.15 7.72 -28.50
CA ASP A 379 -0.75 8.13 -28.34
C ASP A 379 -0.64 9.49 -27.63
N LEU A 380 -1.26 9.59 -26.47
CA LEU A 380 -1.46 10.82 -25.72
C LEU A 380 -0.94 10.68 -24.28
N LEU A 381 0.02 11.49 -23.90
CA LEU A 381 0.42 11.69 -22.51
C LEU A 381 -0.31 12.91 -21.93
N LEU A 382 -1.10 12.69 -20.88
CA LEU A 382 -1.76 13.71 -20.08
C LEU A 382 -1.01 13.91 -18.77
N VAL A 383 -0.64 15.15 -18.46
CA VAL A 383 0.01 15.54 -17.19
C VAL A 383 -0.74 16.69 -16.57
N THR A 384 -1.08 16.59 -15.27
CA THR A 384 -1.62 17.70 -14.50
C THR A 384 -0.73 17.96 -13.31
N LEU A 385 -0.16 19.17 -13.25
CA LEU A 385 0.63 19.67 -12.13
C LEU A 385 -0.18 20.66 -11.31
N VAL A 386 0.03 20.61 -9.99
CA VAL A 386 -0.52 21.61 -9.06
C VAL A 386 0.62 22.26 -8.26
N PRO A 387 0.48 23.53 -7.86
CA PRO A 387 1.44 24.16 -6.95
C PRO A 387 1.51 23.37 -5.65
N GLY A 388 2.73 23.09 -5.18
CA GLY A 388 2.96 22.48 -3.89
C GLY A 388 3.07 23.50 -2.76
N ALA A 389 3.42 23.05 -1.57
CA ALA A 389 3.50 23.89 -0.36
C ALA A 389 4.61 24.95 -0.40
N LYS A 390 5.65 24.74 -1.18
CA LYS A 390 6.71 25.75 -1.39
C LYS A 390 6.39 26.52 -2.65
N ALA A 391 6.10 27.78 -2.44
CA ALA A 391 5.76 28.82 -3.41
C ALA A 391 5.73 28.44 -4.89
N ALA A 392 4.60 28.70 -5.49
CA ALA A 392 4.39 28.82 -6.92
C ALA A 392 5.56 29.54 -7.62
N GLY A 393 5.86 29.18 -8.84
CA GLY A 393 6.92 29.82 -9.62
C GLY A 393 7.39 28.98 -10.79
N ASN A 394 8.53 29.38 -11.33
CA ASN A 394 9.12 28.66 -12.46
C ASN A 394 9.53 27.24 -12.05
N THR A 395 9.05 26.27 -12.78
CA THR A 395 9.38 24.84 -12.63
C THR A 395 9.50 24.18 -13.99
N ALA A 396 10.03 22.98 -14.02
CA ALA A 396 10.14 22.19 -15.23
C ALA A 396 9.92 20.70 -14.91
N PHE A 397 9.63 19.94 -15.93
CA PHE A 397 9.62 18.48 -15.92
C PHE A 397 10.06 17.94 -17.28
N MET A 398 10.47 16.69 -17.29
CA MET A 398 10.88 15.97 -18.52
C MET A 398 9.77 15.06 -18.99
N VAL A 399 9.59 14.96 -20.29
CA VAL A 399 8.84 13.90 -20.97
C VAL A 399 9.84 13.01 -21.68
N ASN A 400 9.80 11.72 -21.38
CA ASN A 400 10.76 10.73 -21.86
C ASN A 400 10.06 9.71 -22.78
N GLN A 401 10.85 8.96 -23.56
CA GLN A 401 10.40 7.86 -24.43
C GLN A 401 9.37 8.27 -25.49
N LEU A 402 9.46 9.51 -26.00
CA LEU A 402 8.73 9.90 -27.21
C LEU A 402 9.34 9.18 -28.43
N ASP A 403 8.49 8.67 -29.31
CA ASP A 403 8.92 8.04 -30.57
C ASP A 403 9.49 9.12 -31.51
N GLY A 404 10.80 9.09 -31.74
CA GLY A 404 11.50 10.07 -32.56
C GLY A 404 11.07 10.08 -34.04
N THR A 405 10.30 9.10 -34.53
CA THR A 405 9.75 9.05 -35.88
C THR A 405 8.47 9.84 -36.04
N LYS A 406 7.76 10.13 -34.94
CA LYS A 406 6.47 10.81 -34.90
C LYS A 406 6.60 12.33 -34.73
N ILE A 407 5.51 13.01 -35.00
CA ILE A 407 5.32 14.42 -34.67
C ILE A 407 4.40 14.49 -33.46
N TYR A 408 4.78 15.21 -32.41
CA TYR A 408 3.93 15.43 -31.27
C TYR A 408 3.53 16.89 -31.16
N SER A 409 2.23 17.16 -30.98
CA SER A 409 1.75 18.46 -30.53
C SER A 409 1.87 18.53 -29.00
N VAL A 410 2.28 19.70 -28.49
CA VAL A 410 2.34 19.99 -27.08
C VAL A 410 1.35 21.08 -26.74
N ARG A 411 0.39 20.78 -25.88
CA ARG A 411 -0.63 21.74 -25.44
C ARG A 411 -0.51 21.99 -23.95
N LYS A 412 -0.77 23.23 -23.54
CA LYS A 412 -0.89 23.64 -22.16
C LYS A 412 -2.27 24.27 -21.94
N ASP A 413 -3.04 23.77 -20.98
CA ASP A 413 -4.41 24.23 -20.68
C ASP A 413 -5.27 24.34 -21.98
N GLY A 414 -5.17 23.32 -22.85
CA GLY A 414 -5.84 23.22 -24.13
C GLY A 414 -5.22 24.05 -25.28
N LYS A 415 -4.29 24.98 -25.00
CA LYS A 415 -3.65 25.84 -26.01
C LYS A 415 -2.39 25.18 -26.55
N LEU A 416 -2.24 25.11 -27.88
CA LEU A 416 -1.03 24.64 -28.53
C LEU A 416 0.16 25.56 -28.23
N ILE A 417 1.23 24.99 -27.66
CA ILE A 417 2.47 25.75 -27.32
C ILE A 417 3.64 25.38 -28.23
N GLY A 418 3.56 24.27 -28.95
CA GLY A 418 4.58 23.88 -29.93
C GLY A 418 4.44 22.45 -30.43
N TYR A 419 5.40 22.03 -31.23
CA TYR A 419 5.53 20.68 -31.77
C TYR A 419 6.93 20.14 -31.52
N VAL A 420 7.00 18.82 -31.38
CA VAL A 420 8.25 18.05 -31.41
C VAL A 420 8.25 17.23 -32.69
N LYS A 421 9.29 17.37 -33.50
CA LYS A 421 9.46 16.63 -34.78
C LYS A 421 10.89 16.19 -34.91
N LYS A 422 11.15 14.91 -35.06
CA LYS A 422 12.51 14.35 -35.30
C LYS A 422 13.55 14.88 -34.29
N GLY A 423 13.22 14.88 -33.01
CA GLY A 423 14.12 15.37 -31.95
C GLY A 423 14.36 16.89 -31.94
N ALA A 424 13.56 17.68 -32.66
CA ALA A 424 13.63 19.13 -32.68
C ALA A 424 12.32 19.76 -32.23
N VAL A 425 12.41 20.83 -31.46
CA VAL A 425 11.25 21.61 -31.01
C VAL A 425 10.97 22.74 -31.99
N ARG A 426 9.71 22.93 -32.33
CA ARG A 426 9.17 24.09 -33.02
C ARG A 426 8.13 24.76 -32.13
N SER A 427 8.54 25.76 -31.36
CA SER A 427 7.64 26.55 -30.53
C SER A 427 6.79 27.49 -31.38
N ASN A 428 5.54 27.74 -31.02
CA ASN A 428 4.73 28.80 -31.62
C ASN A 428 5.34 30.17 -31.34
N LYS A 429 5.17 31.13 -32.24
CA LYS A 429 5.70 32.51 -32.09
C LYS A 429 5.32 33.08 -30.73
N GLY A 430 6.34 33.47 -29.94
CA GLY A 430 6.18 34.05 -28.61
C GLY A 430 6.02 33.11 -27.45
N MET A 431 5.93 31.79 -27.67
CA MET A 431 5.86 30.79 -26.60
C MET A 431 7.24 30.17 -26.32
N LYS A 432 7.72 30.38 -25.09
CA LYS A 432 8.98 29.79 -24.59
C LYS A 432 8.63 28.64 -23.62
N GLY A 433 9.51 27.67 -23.48
CA GLY A 433 9.39 26.64 -22.44
C GLY A 433 9.41 25.20 -22.91
N LEU A 434 9.67 24.97 -24.22
CA LEU A 434 9.96 23.63 -24.75
C LEU A 434 11.41 23.55 -25.19
N GLU A 435 12.12 22.49 -24.79
CA GLU A 435 13.52 22.25 -25.12
C GLU A 435 13.77 20.75 -25.28
N MET A 436 14.41 20.34 -26.38
CA MET A 436 14.90 18.97 -26.51
C MET A 436 16.25 18.85 -25.84
N MET A 437 16.38 17.84 -25.00
CA MET A 437 17.62 17.52 -24.30
C MET A 437 18.49 16.56 -25.15
N ALA A 438 19.77 16.51 -24.83
CA ALA A 438 20.74 15.68 -25.58
C ALA A 438 20.43 14.16 -25.44
N ASP A 439 19.75 13.73 -24.41
CA ASP A 439 19.29 12.36 -24.17
C ASP A 439 17.99 12.01 -24.90
N GLY A 440 17.42 12.94 -25.66
CA GLY A 440 16.16 12.76 -26.39
C GLY A 440 14.91 13.08 -25.58
N GLY A 441 15.04 13.49 -24.34
CA GLY A 441 13.93 13.92 -23.50
C GLY A 441 13.41 15.31 -23.89
N LEU A 442 12.11 15.55 -23.74
CA LEU A 442 11.48 16.86 -23.92
C LEU A 442 11.33 17.55 -22.56
N LYS A 443 12.06 18.65 -22.34
CA LYS A 443 11.89 19.49 -21.18
C LYS A 443 10.74 20.47 -21.41
N ILE A 444 9.79 20.51 -20.47
CA ILE A 444 8.69 21.48 -20.45
C ILE A 444 8.83 22.36 -19.22
N SER A 445 9.09 23.67 -19.47
CA SER A 445 9.23 24.69 -18.43
C SER A 445 7.96 25.52 -18.34
N THR A 446 7.54 25.85 -17.11
CA THR A 446 6.34 26.65 -16.89
C THR A 446 6.42 27.47 -15.60
N ASN A 447 5.58 28.50 -15.51
CA ASN A 447 5.32 29.21 -14.24
C ASN A 447 4.05 28.61 -13.61
N LEU A 448 4.20 27.85 -12.51
CA LEU A 448 3.15 27.08 -11.87
C LEU A 448 2.54 27.83 -10.69
N ASN A 449 1.60 28.74 -10.97
CA ASN A 449 0.89 29.53 -9.96
C ASN A 449 -0.52 29.00 -9.64
N LYS A 450 -1.03 28.12 -10.48
CA LYS A 450 -2.33 27.42 -10.38
C LYS A 450 -2.20 26.06 -11.04
N PRO A 451 -3.17 25.16 -10.86
CA PRO A 451 -3.21 23.89 -11.59
C PRO A 451 -3.07 24.11 -13.09
N GLN A 452 -2.24 23.30 -13.76
CA GLN A 452 -1.97 23.36 -15.18
C GLN A 452 -1.99 21.95 -15.75
N SER A 453 -2.60 21.77 -16.93
CA SER A 453 -2.62 20.50 -17.66
C SER A 453 -1.81 20.59 -18.94
N PHE A 454 -1.05 19.55 -19.21
CA PHE A 454 -0.23 19.39 -20.41
C PHE A 454 -0.69 18.15 -21.16
N LEU A 455 -0.79 18.28 -22.48
CA LEU A 455 -1.06 17.17 -23.40
C LEU A 455 0.11 17.09 -24.38
N VAL A 456 0.70 15.91 -24.48
CA VAL A 456 1.71 15.60 -25.52
C VAL A 456 1.13 14.47 -26.34
N GLN A 457 0.73 14.78 -27.58
CA GLN A 457 -0.03 13.87 -28.44
C GLN A 457 0.64 13.72 -29.80
N ALA A 458 0.76 12.47 -30.25
CA ALA A 458 1.17 12.21 -31.62
C ALA A 458 0.13 12.76 -32.61
N GLU A 459 0.61 13.38 -33.65
CA GLU A 459 -0.20 13.81 -34.81
C GLU A 459 -0.20 12.68 -35.85
N ASP A 460 -1.33 12.48 -36.52
CA ASP A 460 -1.51 11.50 -37.61
C ASP A 460 -0.64 11.78 -38.81
#